data_ced978b85f8ecc71689062362cc4d013
#
_entry.id   ced978b85f8ecc71689062362cc4d013
#
_cell.length_a   1.000
_cell.length_b   1.000
_cell.length_c   1.000
_cell.angle_alpha   90.00
_cell.angle_beta   90.00
_cell.angle_gamma   90.00
#
_symmetry.space_group_name_H-M   'P 1'
#
loop_
_entity.id
_entity.type
_entity.pdbx_description
1 polymer ?
#
loop_
_entity_poly.entity_id
_entity_poly.type
_entity_poly.pdbx_seq_one_letter_code
_entity_poly.pdbx_strand_id
1 'polypeptide(L)'
;MPEKEIILKHFNDISTKYDENNKKLYWKLADDLLWEIIKKYIPRNKSITFLELGAGTGEWAYKILKEFDNTRCVLVDFSYNMLSQAELKLEKFKDRVKIINSDIKNLKFDEQFDIILNIYVLPFFDSADKLIEIVSSHLKSKGISISVGENFYNGLALNILKGDTSEVKNVVEKEIGTLSQYVPQLHFNKIDELEKIHKNHDIMPIFKCGYPVVSLIGVEETLTPNKNTISKILVDNYDYIFNIEMQYIQNEDLCNRGKYICMVGVKI
;
A
#
# COMPACT_ATOMS: atom_id res chain seq x y z
N MET A 1 -19.39 -7.78 9.14
CA MET A 1 -19.94 -6.42 9.36
C MET A 1 -19.29 -5.66 10.53
N PRO A 2 -19.03 -6.26 11.73
CA PRO A 2 -18.38 -5.51 12.81
C PRO A 2 -17.00 -4.96 12.42
N GLU A 3 -16.25 -5.72 11.65
CA GLU A 3 -14.89 -5.40 11.23
C GLU A 3 -14.79 -4.15 10.32
N LYS A 4 -15.69 -4.03 9.37
CA LYS A 4 -15.75 -2.86 8.46
C LYS A 4 -16.07 -1.56 9.20
N GLU A 5 -16.96 -1.59 10.18
CA GLU A 5 -17.30 -0.41 10.99
C GLU A 5 -16.11 0.02 11.85
N ILE A 6 -15.35 -0.94 12.39
CA ILE A 6 -14.13 -0.66 13.15
C ILE A 6 -13.08 0.01 12.27
N ILE A 7 -12.86 -0.52 11.06
CA ILE A 7 -11.92 0.03 10.09
C ILE A 7 -12.35 1.45 9.67
N LEU A 8 -13.63 1.65 9.34
CA LEU A 8 -14.17 2.96 8.97
C LEU A 8 -13.99 3.97 10.10
N LYS A 9 -14.34 3.58 11.34
CA LYS A 9 -14.18 4.42 12.51
C LYS A 9 -12.71 4.81 12.70
N HIS A 10 -11.79 3.84 12.62
CA HIS A 10 -10.36 4.08 12.77
C HIS A 10 -9.87 5.16 11.78
N PHE A 11 -10.14 4.99 10.47
CA PHE A 11 -9.69 5.95 9.46
C PHE A 11 -10.38 7.31 9.58
N ASN A 12 -11.65 7.36 9.95
CA ASN A 12 -12.33 8.63 10.23
C ASN A 12 -11.68 9.38 11.40
N ASP A 13 -11.32 8.68 12.47
CA ASP A 13 -10.76 9.26 13.69
C ASP A 13 -9.34 9.83 13.47
N ILE A 14 -8.55 9.20 12.58
CA ILE A 14 -7.16 9.63 12.32
C ILE A 14 -6.99 10.55 11.10
N SER A 15 -8.04 10.78 10.31
CA SER A 15 -7.98 11.44 9.00
C SER A 15 -7.19 12.75 8.98
N THR A 16 -7.40 13.63 9.96
CA THR A 16 -6.72 14.94 10.05
C THR A 16 -5.24 14.85 10.45
N LYS A 17 -4.81 13.73 11.06
CA LYS A 17 -3.44 13.50 11.51
C LYS A 17 -2.71 12.46 10.68
N TYR A 18 -3.40 11.85 9.71
CA TYR A 18 -2.87 10.72 8.93
C TYR A 18 -1.56 11.08 8.23
N ASP A 19 -1.55 12.19 7.51
CA ASP A 19 -0.37 12.64 6.78
C ASP A 19 0.81 13.04 7.70
N GLU A 20 0.52 13.61 8.88
CA GLU A 20 1.57 13.93 9.85
C GLU A 20 2.20 12.66 10.44
N ASN A 21 1.39 11.66 10.72
CA ASN A 21 1.89 10.37 11.20
C ASN A 21 2.80 9.70 10.17
N ASN A 22 2.47 9.82 8.88
CA ASN A 22 3.25 9.25 7.79
C ASN A 22 4.55 10.01 7.47
N LYS A 23 4.78 11.19 8.05
CA LYS A 23 6.07 11.91 7.96
C LYS A 23 7.18 11.34 8.85
N LYS A 24 6.87 10.41 9.76
CA LYS A 24 7.92 9.74 10.54
C LYS A 24 8.87 9.02 9.58
N LEU A 25 10.17 9.13 9.85
CA LEU A 25 11.23 8.74 8.91
C LEU A 25 11.09 7.32 8.36
N TYR A 26 10.64 6.39 9.18
CA TYR A 26 10.50 5.01 8.74
C TYR A 26 9.35 4.82 7.74
N TRP A 27 8.21 5.53 7.92
CA TRP A 27 7.12 5.55 6.95
C TRP A 27 7.56 6.28 5.68
N LYS A 28 8.25 7.41 5.86
CA LYS A 28 8.81 8.17 4.74
C LYS A 28 9.73 7.31 3.88
N LEU A 29 10.62 6.50 4.49
CA LEU A 29 11.50 5.61 3.74
C LEU A 29 10.70 4.60 2.90
N ALA A 30 9.70 3.95 3.48
CA ALA A 30 8.86 3.01 2.75
C ALA A 30 8.10 3.68 1.58
N ASP A 31 7.54 4.86 1.82
CA ASP A 31 6.82 5.63 0.81
C ASP A 31 7.74 6.15 -0.31
N ASP A 32 8.97 6.58 0.02
CA ASP A 32 9.95 7.02 -0.97
C ASP A 32 10.43 5.84 -1.85
N LEU A 33 10.65 4.66 -1.25
CA LEU A 33 10.98 3.44 -1.99
C LEU A 33 9.85 3.04 -2.94
N LEU A 34 8.61 3.03 -2.44
CA LEU A 34 7.44 2.72 -3.27
C LEU A 34 7.24 3.75 -4.38
N TRP A 35 7.51 5.03 -4.11
CA TRP A 35 7.43 6.08 -5.12
C TRP A 35 8.40 5.83 -6.28
N GLU A 36 9.64 5.41 -6.00
CA GLU A 36 10.59 5.04 -7.05
C GLU A 36 10.11 3.85 -7.90
N ILE A 37 9.37 2.91 -7.29
CA ILE A 37 8.74 1.80 -8.03
C ILE A 37 7.61 2.33 -8.91
N ILE A 38 6.65 3.07 -8.35
CA ILE A 38 5.47 3.58 -9.06
C ILE A 38 5.88 4.39 -10.29
N LYS A 39 6.83 5.31 -10.13
CA LYS A 39 7.30 6.20 -11.23
C LYS A 39 7.76 5.45 -12.48
N LYS A 40 8.33 4.25 -12.32
CA LYS A 40 8.81 3.45 -13.45
C LYS A 40 7.70 2.97 -14.39
N TYR A 41 6.47 2.87 -13.87
CA TYR A 41 5.33 2.31 -14.59
C TYR A 41 4.34 3.37 -15.07
N ILE A 42 4.59 4.66 -14.82
CA ILE A 42 3.77 5.76 -15.32
C ILE A 42 4.40 6.31 -16.60
N PRO A 43 3.74 6.18 -17.78
CA PRO A 43 4.28 6.69 -19.03
C PRO A 43 4.34 8.23 -19.03
N ARG A 44 5.49 8.81 -19.39
CA ARG A 44 5.66 10.28 -19.45
C ARG A 44 5.05 10.91 -20.70
N ASN A 45 4.99 10.17 -21.80
CA ASN A 45 4.63 10.70 -23.13
C ASN A 45 3.22 10.31 -23.58
N LYS A 46 2.40 9.82 -22.67
CA LYS A 46 1.04 9.35 -22.95
C LYS A 46 0.07 9.92 -21.93
N SER A 47 -1.09 10.36 -22.39
CA SER A 47 -2.21 10.68 -21.49
C SER A 47 -2.76 9.40 -20.89
N ILE A 48 -2.89 9.35 -19.58
CA ILE A 48 -3.41 8.18 -18.86
C ILE A 48 -4.51 8.57 -17.89
N THR A 49 -5.40 7.62 -17.64
CA THR A 49 -6.34 7.64 -16.52
C THR A 49 -5.94 6.57 -15.52
N PHE A 50 -5.83 6.94 -14.24
CA PHE A 50 -5.61 5.96 -13.20
C PHE A 50 -6.74 5.94 -12.18
N LEU A 51 -6.96 4.77 -11.58
CA LEU A 51 -7.87 4.55 -10.47
C LEU A 51 -7.06 4.26 -9.22
N GLU A 52 -7.35 4.96 -8.14
CA GLU A 52 -6.78 4.67 -6.82
C GLU A 52 -7.87 4.13 -5.91
N LEU A 53 -7.76 2.85 -5.56
CA LEU A 53 -8.65 2.15 -4.66
C LEU A 53 -8.12 2.29 -3.23
N GLY A 54 -8.98 2.73 -2.30
CA GLY A 54 -8.57 3.06 -0.94
C GLY A 54 -7.65 4.29 -0.89
N ALA A 55 -8.04 5.35 -1.58
CA ALA A 55 -7.20 6.53 -1.81
C ALA A 55 -6.82 7.30 -0.53
N GLY A 56 -7.54 7.10 0.57
CA GLY A 56 -7.29 7.79 1.82
C GLY A 56 -7.26 9.30 1.64
N THR A 57 -6.17 9.93 2.05
CA THR A 57 -5.94 11.38 1.90
C THR A 57 -5.41 11.79 0.53
N GLY A 58 -5.35 10.88 -0.46
CA GLY A 58 -4.94 11.18 -1.84
C GLY A 58 -3.44 11.45 -2.01
N GLU A 59 -2.58 10.91 -1.18
CA GLU A 59 -1.14 11.16 -1.21
C GLU A 59 -0.49 10.67 -2.51
N TRP A 60 -0.84 9.47 -2.97
CA TRP A 60 -0.28 8.92 -4.21
C TRP A 60 -0.80 9.67 -5.43
N ALA A 61 -2.09 9.99 -5.45
CA ALA A 61 -2.65 10.85 -6.49
C ALA A 61 -1.94 12.21 -6.53
N TYR A 62 -1.68 12.84 -5.39
CA TYR A 62 -0.95 14.10 -5.32
C TYR A 62 0.45 13.98 -5.92
N LYS A 63 1.22 12.96 -5.55
CA LYS A 63 2.57 12.71 -6.09
C LYS A 63 2.54 12.52 -7.61
N ILE A 64 1.59 11.70 -8.10
CA ILE A 64 1.44 11.42 -9.54
C ILE A 64 1.03 12.68 -10.32
N LEU A 65 -0.02 13.37 -9.89
CA LEU A 65 -0.54 14.55 -10.57
C LEU A 65 0.46 15.71 -10.58
N LYS A 66 1.32 15.80 -9.58
CA LYS A 66 2.39 16.80 -9.49
C LYS A 66 3.53 16.55 -10.47
N GLU A 67 3.88 15.27 -10.71
CA GLU A 67 5.02 14.91 -11.56
C GLU A 67 4.62 14.63 -13.02
N PHE A 68 3.36 14.24 -13.26
CA PHE A 68 2.87 13.81 -14.57
C PHE A 68 1.67 14.64 -15.01
N ASP A 69 1.91 15.66 -15.86
CA ASP A 69 0.88 16.63 -16.25
C ASP A 69 -0.28 16.02 -17.06
N ASN A 70 -0.01 14.98 -17.83
CA ASN A 70 -1.00 14.33 -18.70
C ASN A 70 -1.78 13.19 -17.99
N THR A 71 -1.90 13.25 -16.66
CA THR A 71 -2.63 12.25 -15.90
C THR A 71 -3.95 12.79 -15.36
N ARG A 72 -4.97 11.93 -15.35
CA ARG A 72 -6.24 12.13 -14.66
C ARG A 72 -6.49 10.95 -13.72
N CYS A 73 -7.24 11.16 -12.65
CA CYS A 73 -7.52 10.09 -11.71
C CYS A 73 -8.97 10.06 -11.22
N VAL A 74 -9.35 8.86 -10.82
CA VAL A 74 -10.52 8.60 -9.98
C VAL A 74 -10.02 8.05 -8.65
N LEU A 75 -10.42 8.69 -7.57
CA LEU A 75 -10.11 8.30 -6.20
C LEU A 75 -11.32 7.66 -5.57
N VAL A 76 -11.16 6.49 -4.97
CA VAL A 76 -12.23 5.80 -4.27
C VAL A 76 -11.79 5.48 -2.85
N ASP A 77 -12.59 5.88 -1.88
CA ASP A 77 -12.44 5.48 -0.49
C ASP A 77 -13.80 5.40 0.19
N PHE A 78 -13.94 4.53 1.20
CA PHE A 78 -15.18 4.40 1.94
C PHE A 78 -15.27 5.40 3.12
N SER A 79 -14.14 6.00 3.52
CA SER A 79 -14.06 7.03 4.56
C SER A 79 -14.26 8.43 3.94
N TYR A 80 -15.40 9.03 4.20
CA TYR A 80 -15.68 10.41 3.80
C TYR A 80 -14.65 11.39 4.39
N ASN A 81 -14.25 11.19 5.67
CA ASN A 81 -13.31 12.08 6.33
C ASN A 81 -11.91 12.03 5.67
N MET A 82 -11.47 10.87 5.22
CA MET A 82 -10.22 10.74 4.46
C MET A 82 -10.31 11.47 3.12
N LEU A 83 -11.40 11.27 2.38
CA LEU A 83 -11.62 11.94 1.10
C LEU A 83 -11.73 13.47 1.22
N SER A 84 -12.27 13.97 2.34
CA SER A 84 -12.29 15.42 2.58
C SER A 84 -10.87 16.00 2.71
N GLN A 85 -9.92 15.25 3.26
CA GLN A 85 -8.51 15.64 3.26
C GLN A 85 -7.90 15.55 1.85
N ALA A 86 -8.29 14.54 1.07
CA ALA A 86 -7.87 14.41 -0.33
C ALA A 86 -8.36 15.59 -1.19
N GLU A 87 -9.62 16.03 -1.04
CA GLU A 87 -10.17 17.19 -1.73
C GLU A 87 -9.34 18.46 -1.47
N LEU A 88 -9.02 18.72 -0.20
CA LEU A 88 -8.18 19.88 0.19
C LEU A 88 -6.77 19.78 -0.41
N LYS A 89 -6.14 18.61 -0.34
CA LYS A 89 -4.78 18.37 -0.87
C LYS A 89 -4.72 18.53 -2.38
N LEU A 90 -5.77 18.11 -3.08
CA LEU A 90 -5.84 18.04 -4.54
C LEU A 90 -6.54 19.23 -5.19
N GLU A 91 -6.94 20.26 -4.44
CA GLU A 91 -7.69 21.43 -4.95
C GLU A 91 -7.06 22.05 -6.22
N LYS A 92 -5.74 22.16 -6.27
CA LYS A 92 -5.03 22.67 -7.45
C LYS A 92 -5.09 21.77 -8.69
N PHE A 93 -5.53 20.52 -8.52
CA PHE A 93 -5.66 19.52 -9.58
C PHE A 93 -7.11 19.11 -9.84
N LYS A 94 -8.10 19.84 -9.30
CA LYS A 94 -9.52 19.46 -9.33
C LYS A 94 -10.07 19.13 -10.71
N ASP A 95 -9.58 19.76 -11.76
CA ASP A 95 -10.00 19.49 -13.16
C ASP A 95 -9.50 18.13 -13.69
N ARG A 96 -8.59 17.49 -12.97
CA ARG A 96 -8.00 16.18 -13.30
C ARG A 96 -8.37 15.08 -12.32
N VAL A 97 -9.19 15.38 -11.30
CA VAL A 97 -9.53 14.47 -10.20
C VAL A 97 -11.04 14.29 -10.10
N LYS A 98 -11.47 13.03 -10.01
CA LYS A 98 -12.82 12.65 -9.61
C LYS A 98 -12.74 11.88 -8.30
N ILE A 99 -13.50 12.30 -7.30
CA ILE A 99 -13.54 11.66 -5.97
C ILE A 99 -14.88 10.95 -5.79
N ILE A 100 -14.84 9.71 -5.32
CA ILE A 100 -16.01 8.86 -5.11
C ILE A 100 -15.96 8.26 -3.71
N ASN A 101 -16.92 8.62 -2.86
CA ASN A 101 -17.08 7.97 -1.56
C ASN A 101 -17.91 6.70 -1.73
N SER A 102 -17.25 5.56 -1.78
CA SER A 102 -17.88 4.25 -1.97
C SER A 102 -17.04 3.12 -1.40
N ASP A 103 -17.70 2.02 -1.05
CA ASP A 103 -17.02 0.75 -0.85
C ASP A 103 -16.53 0.20 -2.19
N ILE A 104 -15.27 -0.23 -2.23
CA ILE A 104 -14.64 -0.84 -3.41
C ILE A 104 -15.47 -2.01 -3.95
N LYS A 105 -16.10 -2.79 -3.07
CA LYS A 105 -16.95 -3.94 -3.44
C LYS A 105 -18.21 -3.56 -4.24
N ASN A 106 -18.62 -2.31 -4.17
CA ASN A 106 -19.82 -1.80 -4.83
C ASN A 106 -19.53 -1.01 -6.10
N LEU A 107 -18.26 -0.91 -6.49
CA LEU A 107 -17.86 -0.12 -7.65
C LEU A 107 -18.37 -0.72 -8.95
N LYS A 108 -18.87 0.16 -9.80
CA LYS A 108 -19.21 -0.11 -11.18
C LYS A 108 -18.78 1.09 -12.02
N PHE A 109 -17.89 0.87 -12.95
CA PHE A 109 -17.46 1.87 -13.91
C PHE A 109 -17.80 1.37 -15.32
N ASP A 110 -18.28 2.27 -16.17
CA ASP A 110 -18.42 2.00 -17.60
C ASP A 110 -17.10 2.12 -18.34
N GLU A 111 -16.09 2.74 -17.70
CA GLU A 111 -14.73 2.94 -18.23
C GLU A 111 -13.71 2.01 -17.55
N GLN A 112 -12.65 1.73 -18.29
CA GLN A 112 -11.47 1.02 -17.77
C GLN A 112 -10.29 1.99 -17.66
N PHE A 113 -9.34 1.64 -16.79
CA PHE A 113 -8.21 2.48 -16.43
C PHE A 113 -6.89 1.96 -16.99
N ASP A 114 -5.99 2.88 -17.34
CA ASP A 114 -4.64 2.53 -17.78
C ASP A 114 -3.79 1.99 -16.63
N ILE A 115 -4.01 2.52 -15.43
CA ILE A 115 -3.31 2.11 -14.20
C ILE A 115 -4.32 2.01 -13.07
N ILE A 116 -4.20 0.97 -12.24
CA ILE A 116 -4.95 0.84 -10.99
C ILE A 116 -3.96 0.65 -9.84
N LEU A 117 -4.10 1.51 -8.84
CA LEU A 117 -3.35 1.47 -7.59
C LEU A 117 -4.25 0.93 -6.47
N ASN A 118 -3.77 -0.06 -5.72
CA ASN A 118 -4.37 -0.49 -4.46
C ASN A 118 -3.25 -0.61 -3.40
N ILE A 119 -2.87 0.56 -2.87
CA ILE A 119 -1.74 0.69 -1.96
C ILE A 119 -2.23 0.62 -0.53
N TYR A 120 -1.78 -0.39 0.23
CA TYR A 120 -2.20 -0.68 1.61
C TYR A 120 -3.70 -0.96 1.79
N VAL A 121 -4.38 -1.42 0.73
CA VAL A 121 -5.79 -1.83 0.76
C VAL A 121 -5.94 -3.31 1.10
N LEU A 122 -5.06 -4.14 0.55
CA LEU A 122 -5.04 -5.59 0.77
C LEU A 122 -5.20 -6.00 2.24
N PRO A 123 -4.51 -5.35 3.21
CA PRO A 123 -4.61 -5.73 4.61
C PRO A 123 -6.00 -5.57 5.22
N PHE A 124 -6.84 -4.71 4.65
CA PHE A 124 -8.19 -4.41 5.13
C PHE A 124 -9.30 -5.01 4.26
N PHE A 125 -8.93 -5.82 3.26
CA PHE A 125 -9.88 -6.45 2.36
C PHE A 125 -10.10 -7.91 2.74
N ASP A 126 -11.33 -8.43 2.65
CA ASP A 126 -11.69 -9.77 3.11
C ASP A 126 -10.90 -10.89 2.40
N SER A 127 -10.45 -10.61 1.17
CA SER A 127 -9.72 -11.56 0.34
C SER A 127 -8.94 -10.82 -0.73
N ALA A 128 -7.65 -11.11 -0.84
CA ALA A 128 -6.81 -10.60 -1.92
C ALA A 128 -7.36 -10.99 -3.30
N ASP A 129 -7.89 -12.21 -3.43
CA ASP A 129 -8.50 -12.71 -4.67
C ASP A 129 -9.63 -11.82 -5.16
N LYS A 130 -10.58 -11.46 -4.28
CA LYS A 130 -11.70 -10.57 -4.63
C LYS A 130 -11.24 -9.15 -4.99
N LEU A 131 -10.23 -8.63 -4.31
CA LEU A 131 -9.71 -7.30 -4.65
C LEU A 131 -9.05 -7.32 -6.03
N ILE A 132 -8.25 -8.33 -6.34
CA ILE A 132 -7.58 -8.44 -7.63
C ILE A 132 -8.56 -8.74 -8.78
N GLU A 133 -9.66 -9.48 -8.52
CA GLU A 133 -10.79 -9.61 -9.45
C GLU A 133 -11.38 -8.24 -9.82
N ILE A 134 -11.65 -7.39 -8.82
CA ILE A 134 -12.14 -6.02 -9.03
C ILE A 134 -11.11 -5.21 -9.83
N VAL A 135 -9.83 -5.28 -9.48
CA VAL A 135 -8.75 -4.60 -10.21
C VAL A 135 -8.74 -5.06 -11.67
N SER A 136 -8.74 -6.36 -11.91
CA SER A 136 -8.73 -6.91 -13.28
C SER A 136 -9.94 -6.44 -14.10
N SER A 137 -11.15 -6.47 -13.53
CA SER A 137 -12.37 -6.08 -14.24
C SER A 137 -12.37 -4.63 -14.74
N HIS A 138 -11.67 -3.74 -14.04
CA HIS A 138 -11.61 -2.31 -14.35
C HIS A 138 -10.31 -1.88 -15.05
N LEU A 139 -9.36 -2.81 -15.27
CA LEU A 139 -8.09 -2.53 -15.91
C LEU A 139 -8.19 -2.75 -17.42
N LYS A 140 -7.70 -1.82 -18.24
CA LYS A 140 -7.58 -1.98 -19.68
C LYS A 140 -6.65 -3.14 -20.03
N SER A 141 -6.85 -3.78 -21.19
CA SER A 141 -5.81 -4.66 -21.75
C SER A 141 -4.48 -3.92 -21.86
N LYS A 142 -3.40 -4.53 -21.43
CA LYS A 142 -2.06 -3.93 -21.25
C LYS A 142 -1.99 -2.81 -20.19
N GLY A 143 -3.04 -2.63 -19.40
CA GLY A 143 -3.03 -1.74 -18.24
C GLY A 143 -2.17 -2.30 -17.10
N ILE A 144 -1.74 -1.42 -16.21
CA ILE A 144 -0.83 -1.71 -15.10
C ILE A 144 -1.60 -1.78 -13.78
N SER A 145 -1.44 -2.85 -13.03
CA SER A 145 -1.85 -2.97 -11.64
C SER A 145 -0.65 -2.77 -10.71
N ILE A 146 -0.80 -1.97 -9.65
CA ILE A 146 0.20 -1.84 -8.58
C ILE A 146 -0.50 -2.12 -7.25
N SER A 147 -0.16 -3.26 -6.65
CA SER A 147 -0.79 -3.77 -5.43
C SER A 147 0.24 -3.84 -4.30
N VAL A 148 -0.14 -3.31 -3.14
CA VAL A 148 0.72 -3.30 -1.96
C VAL A 148 -0.03 -3.81 -0.75
N GLY A 149 0.60 -4.72 0.00
CA GLY A 149 0.04 -5.32 1.21
C GLY A 149 1.08 -5.54 2.30
N GLU A 150 0.62 -5.94 3.47
CA GLU A 150 1.46 -6.35 4.59
C GLU A 150 2.02 -7.76 4.35
N ASN A 151 3.32 -7.93 4.61
CA ASN A 151 4.00 -9.20 4.40
C ASN A 151 3.75 -10.17 5.54
N PHE A 152 3.31 -11.39 5.21
CA PHE A 152 3.04 -12.47 6.15
C PHE A 152 4.23 -12.77 7.07
N TYR A 153 5.43 -12.93 6.52
CA TYR A 153 6.61 -13.30 7.31
C TYR A 153 7.05 -12.18 8.26
N ASN A 154 6.89 -10.93 7.85
CA ASN A 154 7.13 -9.79 8.74
C ASN A 154 6.07 -9.72 9.84
N GLY A 155 4.79 -9.89 9.50
CA GLY A 155 3.70 -9.93 10.47
C GLY A 155 3.88 -11.06 11.49
N LEU A 156 4.27 -12.26 11.03
CA LEU A 156 4.57 -13.40 11.89
C LEU A 156 5.72 -13.11 12.84
N ALA A 157 6.86 -12.61 12.31
CA ALA A 157 8.03 -12.27 13.11
C ALA A 157 7.72 -11.25 14.21
N LEU A 158 6.97 -10.18 13.86
CA LEU A 158 6.59 -9.16 14.82
C LEU A 158 5.68 -9.71 15.95
N ASN A 159 4.75 -10.59 15.64
CA ASN A 159 3.88 -11.19 16.65
C ASN A 159 4.63 -12.18 17.55
N ILE A 160 5.62 -12.92 17.01
CA ILE A 160 6.53 -13.74 17.82
C ILE A 160 7.34 -12.86 18.78
N LEU A 161 7.89 -11.73 18.30
CA LEU A 161 8.68 -10.82 19.12
C LEU A 161 7.87 -10.15 20.24
N LYS A 162 6.57 -9.92 20.01
CA LYS A 162 5.65 -9.43 21.05
C LYS A 162 5.33 -10.47 22.13
N GLY A 163 5.59 -11.75 21.86
CA GLY A 163 5.34 -12.84 22.79
C GLY A 163 3.86 -13.23 22.93
N ASP A 164 3.00 -12.78 22.02
CA ASP A 164 1.57 -13.13 22.01
C ASP A 164 1.33 -14.41 21.20
N THR A 165 1.27 -15.54 21.90
CA THR A 165 1.05 -16.85 21.26
C THR A 165 -0.32 -16.98 20.61
N SER A 166 -1.32 -16.27 21.05
CA SER A 166 -2.66 -16.29 20.44
C SER A 166 -2.66 -15.58 19.09
N GLU A 167 -2.01 -14.43 19.00
CA GLU A 167 -1.81 -13.71 17.74
C GLU A 167 -0.92 -14.49 16.76
N VAL A 168 0.15 -15.13 17.25
CA VAL A 168 0.98 -16.00 16.41
C VAL A 168 0.16 -17.12 15.77
N LYS A 169 -0.73 -17.78 16.53
CA LYS A 169 -1.64 -18.79 15.98
C LYS A 169 -2.58 -18.22 14.92
N ASN A 170 -3.19 -17.06 15.19
CA ASN A 170 -4.06 -16.39 14.22
C ASN A 170 -3.32 -16.08 12.92
N VAL A 171 -2.07 -15.59 12.99
CA VAL A 171 -1.25 -15.32 11.80
C VAL A 171 -0.96 -16.61 11.03
N VAL A 172 -0.58 -17.69 11.72
CA VAL A 172 -0.22 -18.97 11.06
C VAL A 172 -1.44 -19.65 10.45
N GLU A 173 -2.58 -19.66 11.14
CA GLU A 173 -3.77 -20.42 10.75
C GLU A 173 -4.72 -19.64 9.83
N LYS A 174 -4.76 -18.31 9.96
CA LYS A 174 -5.74 -17.47 9.28
C LYS A 174 -5.13 -16.33 8.47
N GLU A 175 -3.80 -16.15 8.55
CA GLU A 175 -3.08 -15.03 7.93
C GLU A 175 -3.60 -13.64 8.39
N ILE A 176 -4.13 -13.59 9.60
CA ILE A 176 -4.71 -12.38 10.21
C ILE A 176 -4.00 -12.11 11.53
N GLY A 177 -3.68 -10.85 11.78
CA GLY A 177 -3.07 -10.45 13.04
C GLY A 177 -3.04 -8.96 13.26
N THR A 178 -2.51 -8.56 14.40
CA THR A 178 -2.46 -7.17 14.86
C THR A 178 -1.03 -6.69 14.89
N LEU A 179 -0.72 -5.60 14.18
CA LEU A 179 0.60 -4.96 14.26
C LEU A 179 0.69 -4.00 15.47
N SER A 180 -0.40 -3.36 15.84
CA SER A 180 -0.48 -2.40 16.94
C SER A 180 -1.88 -2.40 17.55
N GLN A 181 -1.97 -2.12 18.86
CA GLN A 181 -3.27 -1.96 19.54
C GLN A 181 -4.14 -0.81 18.99
N TYR A 182 -3.55 0.09 18.20
CA TYR A 182 -4.22 1.25 17.62
C TYR A 182 -4.71 1.03 16.19
N VAL A 183 -4.34 -0.10 15.57
CA VAL A 183 -4.68 -0.42 14.18
C VAL A 183 -5.63 -1.61 14.18
N PRO A 184 -6.68 -1.60 13.34
CA PRO A 184 -7.55 -2.77 13.16
C PRO A 184 -6.76 -4.02 12.79
N GLN A 185 -7.37 -5.17 12.95
CA GLN A 185 -6.81 -6.44 12.54
C GLN A 185 -6.52 -6.45 11.03
N LEU A 186 -5.38 -6.99 10.63
CA LEU A 186 -4.86 -6.94 9.27
C LEU A 186 -4.76 -8.33 8.66
N HIS A 187 -5.06 -8.45 7.37
CA HIS A 187 -4.70 -9.61 6.58
C HIS A 187 -3.26 -9.48 6.08
N PHE A 188 -2.47 -10.53 6.31
CA PHE A 188 -1.11 -10.63 5.80
C PHE A 188 -1.08 -11.43 4.51
N ASN A 189 -0.20 -11.07 3.60
CA ASN A 189 -0.11 -11.71 2.30
C ASN A 189 1.30 -12.31 2.08
N LYS A 190 1.36 -13.44 1.40
CA LYS A 190 2.60 -14.02 0.88
C LYS A 190 2.78 -13.62 -0.58
N ILE A 191 3.99 -13.28 -0.95
CA ILE A 191 4.26 -12.72 -2.28
C ILE A 191 4.00 -13.73 -3.42
N ASP A 192 4.26 -15.00 -3.20
CA ASP A 192 4.03 -16.09 -4.15
C ASP A 192 2.54 -16.43 -4.29
N GLU A 193 1.75 -16.29 -3.23
CA GLU A 193 0.29 -16.44 -3.28
C GLU A 193 -0.34 -15.25 -4.03
N LEU A 194 0.11 -14.03 -3.74
CA LEU A 194 -0.35 -12.83 -4.44
C LEU A 194 -0.01 -12.89 -5.94
N GLU A 195 1.17 -13.45 -6.30
CA GLU A 195 1.54 -13.71 -7.68
C GLU A 195 0.57 -14.66 -8.39
N LYS A 196 0.19 -15.77 -7.74
CA LYS A 196 -0.79 -16.73 -8.26
C LYS A 196 -2.17 -16.08 -8.46
N ILE A 197 -2.62 -15.29 -7.48
CA ILE A 197 -3.88 -14.57 -7.53
C ILE A 197 -3.91 -13.63 -8.75
N HIS A 198 -2.86 -12.83 -8.97
CA HIS A 198 -2.78 -11.96 -10.13
C HIS A 198 -2.89 -12.74 -11.44
N LYS A 199 -2.16 -13.86 -11.57
CA LYS A 199 -2.21 -14.72 -12.77
C LYS A 199 -3.60 -15.33 -13.01
N ASN A 200 -4.32 -15.70 -11.94
CA ASN A 200 -5.68 -16.25 -12.05
C ASN A 200 -6.69 -15.21 -12.58
N HIS A 201 -6.39 -13.93 -12.44
CA HIS A 201 -7.23 -12.81 -12.91
C HIS A 201 -6.64 -12.11 -14.15
N ASP A 202 -5.89 -12.83 -15.00
CA ASP A 202 -5.32 -12.32 -16.25
C ASP A 202 -4.38 -11.11 -16.07
N ILE A 203 -3.76 -10.99 -14.90
CA ILE A 203 -2.73 -9.98 -14.65
C ILE A 203 -1.39 -10.70 -14.52
N MET A 204 -0.52 -10.51 -15.53
CA MET A 204 0.81 -11.08 -15.53
C MET A 204 1.76 -10.25 -14.66
N PRO A 205 2.30 -10.78 -13.56
CA PRO A 205 3.30 -10.09 -12.76
C PRO A 205 4.56 -9.79 -13.57
N ILE A 206 5.01 -8.54 -13.54
CA ILE A 206 6.23 -8.07 -14.22
C ILE A 206 7.27 -7.55 -13.25
N PHE A 207 6.88 -7.30 -12.00
CA PHE A 207 7.77 -6.91 -10.91
C PHE A 207 7.17 -7.33 -9.58
N LYS A 208 8.02 -7.80 -8.67
CA LYS A 208 7.66 -8.07 -7.28
C LYS A 208 8.80 -7.75 -6.35
N CYS A 209 8.52 -7.25 -5.16
CA CYS A 209 9.51 -7.03 -4.13
C CYS A 209 8.90 -7.02 -2.73
N GLY A 210 9.74 -7.25 -1.73
CA GLY A 210 9.50 -6.79 -0.37
C GLY A 210 10.16 -5.43 -0.16
N TYR A 211 9.66 -4.59 0.74
CA TYR A 211 10.29 -3.32 1.09
C TYR A 211 9.78 -2.75 2.43
N PRO A 212 10.61 -1.99 3.15
CA PRO A 212 12.06 -2.03 3.14
C PRO A 212 12.58 -3.42 3.54
N VAL A 213 13.72 -3.85 3.00
CA VAL A 213 14.24 -5.22 3.18
C VAL A 213 15.49 -5.28 4.07
N VAL A 214 16.26 -4.19 4.15
CA VAL A 214 17.51 -4.13 4.90
C VAL A 214 17.31 -3.49 6.27
N SER A 215 16.63 -2.35 6.32
CA SER A 215 16.45 -1.54 7.54
C SER A 215 15.49 -2.12 8.57
N LEU A 216 14.81 -3.23 8.26
CA LEU A 216 13.90 -3.96 9.18
C LEU A 216 12.91 -3.06 9.92
N ILE A 217 12.35 -2.09 9.23
CA ILE A 217 11.37 -1.17 9.78
C ILE A 217 10.20 -1.94 10.44
N GLY A 218 9.85 -1.53 11.66
CA GLY A 218 8.83 -2.17 12.48
C GLY A 218 9.36 -3.21 13.47
N VAL A 219 10.52 -3.83 13.24
CA VAL A 219 11.20 -4.67 14.22
C VAL A 219 11.82 -3.80 15.31
N GLU A 220 12.22 -2.60 14.96
CA GLU A 220 12.91 -1.64 15.79
C GLU A 220 12.12 -1.18 17.00
N GLU A 221 10.84 -0.88 16.84
CA GLU A 221 9.96 -0.46 17.94
C GLU A 221 9.80 -1.58 18.97
N THR A 222 10.01 -2.83 18.56
CA THR A 222 9.84 -4.02 19.41
C THR A 222 11.14 -4.42 20.11
N LEU A 223 12.30 -4.23 19.47
CA LEU A 223 13.60 -4.71 19.97
C LEU A 223 14.43 -3.67 20.72
N THR A 224 14.15 -2.37 20.53
CA THR A 224 14.98 -1.35 21.18
C THR A 224 14.18 -0.53 22.19
N PRO A 225 14.52 -0.63 23.50
CA PRO A 225 13.96 0.24 24.52
C PRO A 225 14.32 1.72 24.31
N ASN A 226 15.34 2.02 23.49
CA ASN A 226 15.77 3.37 23.14
C ASN A 226 15.32 3.72 21.71
N LYS A 227 14.07 4.15 21.57
CA LYS A 227 13.44 4.65 20.35
C LYS A 227 14.27 5.71 19.58
N ASN A 228 15.23 6.35 20.24
CA ASN A 228 16.02 7.45 19.69
C ASN A 228 17.22 6.99 18.83
N THR A 229 17.72 5.76 18.97
CA THR A 229 18.98 5.36 18.34
C THR A 229 18.82 5.07 16.85
N ILE A 230 17.75 4.39 16.48
CA ILE A 230 17.53 3.98 15.08
C ILE A 230 16.97 5.15 14.27
N SER A 231 16.04 5.92 14.83
CA SER A 231 15.62 7.17 14.23
C SER A 231 16.79 8.11 13.97
N LYS A 232 17.81 8.12 14.85
CA LYS A 232 19.01 8.93 14.68
C LYS A 232 19.89 8.44 13.51
N ILE A 233 20.09 7.14 13.38
CA ILE A 233 20.85 6.57 12.24
C ILE A 233 20.15 6.89 10.91
N LEU A 234 18.83 6.75 10.84
CA LEU A 234 18.05 7.13 9.67
C LEU A 234 18.13 8.62 9.37
N VAL A 235 18.06 9.49 10.39
CA VAL A 235 18.18 10.96 10.21
C VAL A 235 19.53 11.31 9.62
N ASP A 236 20.61 10.79 10.21
CA ASP A 236 21.98 11.17 9.86
C ASP A 236 22.43 10.54 8.53
N ASN A 237 21.79 9.45 8.08
CA ASN A 237 22.23 8.65 6.93
C ASN A 237 21.08 8.27 5.98
N TYR A 238 20.02 9.07 5.90
CA TYR A 238 18.82 8.72 5.15
C TYR A 238 19.12 8.33 3.69
N ASP A 239 19.82 9.18 2.96
CA ASP A 239 20.11 8.95 1.54
C ASP A 239 20.99 7.70 1.32
N TYR A 240 21.90 7.43 2.24
CA TYR A 240 22.74 6.23 2.18
C TYR A 240 21.90 4.96 2.41
N ILE A 241 21.02 4.96 3.40
CA ILE A 241 20.12 3.83 3.69
C ILE A 241 19.13 3.64 2.56
N PHE A 242 18.56 4.72 2.04
CA PHE A 242 17.65 4.68 0.88
C PHE A 242 18.34 4.03 -0.33
N ASN A 243 19.59 4.39 -0.64
CA ASN A 243 20.34 3.82 -1.75
C ASN A 243 20.64 2.33 -1.53
N ILE A 244 20.97 1.92 -0.30
CA ILE A 244 21.13 0.50 0.04
C ILE A 244 19.80 -0.26 -0.18
N GLU A 245 18.71 0.25 0.33
CA GLU A 245 17.39 -0.37 0.12
C GLU A 245 17.07 -0.52 -1.37
N MET A 246 17.29 0.53 -2.17
CA MET A 246 17.07 0.48 -3.63
C MET A 246 17.97 -0.52 -4.33
N GLN A 247 19.18 -0.75 -3.84
CA GLN A 247 20.09 -1.76 -4.37
C GLN A 247 19.60 -3.19 -4.13
N TYR A 248 18.98 -3.45 -2.98
CA TYR A 248 18.55 -4.78 -2.57
C TYR A 248 17.05 -5.06 -2.75
N ILE A 249 16.26 -4.06 -3.11
CA ILE A 249 14.79 -4.19 -3.22
C ILE A 249 14.33 -5.27 -4.22
N GLN A 250 15.15 -5.59 -5.22
CA GLN A 250 14.85 -6.62 -6.23
C GLN A 250 15.53 -7.96 -5.93
N ASN A 251 16.23 -8.08 -4.81
CA ASN A 251 16.85 -9.35 -4.45
C ASN A 251 15.77 -10.34 -4.04
N GLU A 252 15.62 -11.43 -4.81
CA GLU A 252 14.58 -12.45 -4.59
C GLU A 252 14.67 -13.11 -3.23
N ASP A 253 15.89 -13.32 -2.70
CA ASP A 253 16.11 -13.92 -1.37
C ASP A 253 15.60 -13.03 -0.24
N LEU A 254 15.53 -11.71 -0.46
CA LEU A 254 15.07 -10.74 0.52
C LEU A 254 13.60 -10.34 0.38
N CYS A 255 12.93 -10.70 -0.71
CA CYS A 255 11.52 -10.29 -0.94
C CYS A 255 10.61 -10.62 0.25
N ASN A 256 10.77 -11.80 0.84
CA ASN A 256 9.97 -12.25 1.98
C ASN A 256 10.36 -11.60 3.32
N ARG A 257 11.44 -10.82 3.35
CA ARG A 257 11.89 -10.12 4.55
C ARG A 257 11.28 -8.72 4.70
N GLY A 258 10.86 -8.11 3.60
CA GLY A 258 10.29 -6.75 3.62
C GLY A 258 9.09 -6.62 4.54
N LYS A 259 8.87 -5.43 5.08
CA LYS A 259 7.65 -5.13 5.85
C LYS A 259 6.42 -5.22 4.97
N TYR A 260 6.50 -4.63 3.80
CA TYR A 260 5.46 -4.66 2.78
C TYR A 260 5.88 -5.54 1.61
N ILE A 261 4.90 -6.00 0.87
CA ILE A 261 5.10 -6.61 -0.45
C ILE A 261 4.46 -5.71 -1.50
N CYS A 262 5.14 -5.56 -2.63
CA CYS A 262 4.64 -4.87 -3.81
C CYS A 262 4.61 -5.82 -5.00
N MET A 263 3.49 -5.84 -5.70
CA MET A 263 3.30 -6.58 -6.94
C MET A 263 2.87 -5.61 -8.04
N VAL A 264 3.61 -5.57 -9.14
CA VAL A 264 3.22 -4.86 -10.35
C VAL A 264 2.90 -5.88 -11.43
N GLY A 265 1.75 -5.76 -12.06
CA GLY A 265 1.31 -6.66 -13.12
C GLY A 265 0.73 -5.92 -14.31
N VAL A 266 0.74 -6.60 -15.46
CA VAL A 266 0.14 -6.14 -16.72
C VAL A 266 -1.04 -7.04 -17.05
N LYS A 267 -2.20 -6.46 -17.36
CA LYS A 267 -3.35 -7.22 -17.82
C LYS A 267 -3.11 -7.74 -19.24
N ILE A 268 -3.24 -9.05 -19.44
CA ILE A 268 -3.11 -9.73 -20.74
C ILE A 268 -4.40 -9.73 -21.54
#